data_f9a6a06ac777f6439dfbaccbfd5818de
#
_entry.id   f9a6a06ac777f6439dfbaccbfd5818de
#
_cell.length_a   1.000
_cell.length_b   1.000
_cell.length_c   1.000
_cell.angle_alpha   90.00
_cell.angle_beta   90.00
_cell.angle_gamma   90.00
#
_symmetry.space_group_name_H-M   'P 1'
#
loop_
_entity.id
_entity.type
_entity.pdbx_description
1 polymer ?
#
loop_
_entity_poly.entity_id
_entity_poly.type
_entity_poly.pdbx_seq_one_letter_code
_entity_poly.pdbx_strand_id
1 'polypeptide(L)'
;MVVDTSVLLAIFFAEPHAEWASSQLQAHASELRMSTVNLAETLIRLRDRQPNLYEQLETQLLGSGIRFIAPDEQQARIVAEARFRYPLNLGDCFAYALAAVEDCSILALDRDFRNVDRPVLSPGS
;
A
#
# COMPACT_ATOMS: atom_id res chain seq x y z
N MET A 1 -5.04 5.77 -7.41
CA MET A 1 -4.93 5.61 -5.94
C MET A 1 -3.89 4.57 -5.62
N VAL A 2 -2.96 4.93 -4.78
CA VAL A 2 -1.89 4.01 -4.35
C VAL A 2 -2.33 3.27 -3.09
N VAL A 3 -2.21 1.94 -3.09
CA VAL A 3 -2.59 1.09 -1.97
C VAL A 3 -1.37 0.84 -1.10
N ASP A 4 -1.46 1.19 0.19
CA ASP A 4 -0.41 0.88 1.16
C ASP A 4 -0.55 -0.57 1.66
N THR A 5 0.57 -1.16 2.08
CA THR A 5 0.61 -2.51 2.63
C THR A 5 -0.42 -2.72 3.74
N SER A 6 -0.62 -1.73 4.62
CA SER A 6 -1.55 -1.82 5.75
C SER A 6 -2.98 -2.18 5.33
N VAL A 7 -3.41 -1.72 4.16
CA VAL A 7 -4.76 -2.01 3.65
C VAL A 7 -4.92 -3.48 3.34
N LEU A 8 -3.96 -4.06 2.63
CA LEU A 8 -4.01 -5.47 2.24
C LEU A 8 -3.86 -6.38 3.45
N LEU A 9 -2.96 -6.05 4.38
CA LEU A 9 -2.77 -6.85 5.59
C LEU A 9 -4.03 -6.88 6.45
N ALA A 10 -4.74 -5.76 6.55
CA ALA A 10 -6.00 -5.72 7.29
C ALA A 10 -7.01 -6.70 6.71
N ILE A 11 -7.10 -6.77 5.38
CA ILE A 11 -8.03 -7.67 4.70
C ILE A 11 -7.60 -9.13 4.87
N PHE A 12 -6.33 -9.44 4.57
CA PHE A 12 -5.85 -10.82 4.62
C PHE A 12 -5.85 -11.40 6.03
N PHE A 13 -5.64 -10.57 7.05
CA PHE A 13 -5.55 -11.03 8.44
C PHE A 13 -6.80 -10.70 9.25
N ALA A 14 -7.87 -10.24 8.60
CA ALA A 14 -9.14 -9.89 9.24
C ALA A 14 -8.95 -8.93 10.43
N GLU A 15 -8.08 -7.93 10.23
CA GLU A 15 -7.78 -6.91 11.24
C GLU A 15 -8.90 -5.86 11.29
N PRO A 16 -8.89 -4.98 12.30
CA PRO A 16 -9.82 -3.85 12.33
C PRO A 16 -9.77 -3.06 11.03
N HIS A 17 -10.91 -2.58 10.58
CA HIS A 17 -11.09 -1.85 9.32
C HIS A 17 -10.99 -2.70 8.05
N ALA A 18 -10.95 -4.04 8.15
CA ALA A 18 -10.91 -4.91 6.97
C ALA A 18 -12.09 -4.66 6.03
N GLU A 19 -13.31 -4.50 6.57
CA GLU A 19 -14.49 -4.25 5.77
C GLU A 19 -14.42 -2.90 5.07
N TRP A 20 -13.97 -1.87 5.79
CA TRP A 20 -13.78 -0.54 5.22
C TRP A 20 -12.75 -0.61 4.08
N ALA A 21 -11.62 -1.28 4.32
CA ALA A 21 -10.56 -1.44 3.31
C ALA A 21 -11.09 -2.15 2.05
N SER A 22 -11.82 -3.26 2.22
CA SER A 22 -12.41 -3.97 1.09
C SER A 22 -13.37 -3.10 0.30
N SER A 23 -14.20 -2.32 0.99
CA SER A 23 -15.13 -1.39 0.35
C SER A 23 -14.40 -0.35 -0.49
N GLN A 24 -13.28 0.17 0.02
CA GLN A 24 -12.49 1.15 -0.72
C GLN A 24 -11.83 0.54 -1.96
N LEU A 25 -11.31 -0.67 -1.85
CA LEU A 25 -10.73 -1.34 -3.01
C LEU A 25 -11.79 -1.57 -4.10
N GLN A 26 -12.99 -1.96 -3.72
CA GLN A 26 -14.09 -2.14 -4.67
C GLN A 26 -14.51 -0.82 -5.31
N ALA A 27 -14.63 0.24 -4.51
CA ALA A 27 -15.05 1.55 -5.01
C ALA A 27 -14.05 2.14 -5.99
N HIS A 28 -12.77 1.81 -5.87
CA HIS A 28 -11.71 2.37 -6.70
C HIS A 28 -11.03 1.32 -7.58
N ALA A 29 -11.71 0.22 -7.87
CA ALA A 29 -11.11 -0.98 -8.49
C ALA A 29 -10.38 -0.69 -9.81
N SER A 30 -10.82 0.29 -10.59
CA SER A 30 -10.23 0.59 -11.90
C SER A 30 -8.97 1.45 -11.82
N GLU A 31 -8.60 1.96 -10.64
CA GLU A 31 -7.51 2.93 -10.50
C GLU A 31 -6.50 2.58 -9.41
N LEU A 32 -6.47 1.32 -8.99
CA LEU A 32 -5.57 0.88 -7.91
C LEU A 32 -4.16 0.62 -8.43
N ARG A 33 -3.18 1.12 -7.70
CA ARG A 33 -1.75 0.96 -7.98
C ARG A 33 -1.03 0.61 -6.69
N MET A 34 0.06 -0.13 -6.79
CA MET A 34 0.89 -0.47 -5.64
C MET A 34 2.34 -0.59 -6.07
N SER A 35 3.25 -0.03 -5.27
CA SER A 35 4.68 -0.23 -5.49
C SER A 35 5.03 -1.71 -5.32
N THR A 36 5.92 -2.23 -6.16
CA THR A 36 6.40 -3.60 -5.99
C THR A 36 7.16 -3.79 -4.68
N VAL A 37 7.66 -2.71 -4.06
CA VAL A 37 8.23 -2.77 -2.70
C VAL A 37 7.14 -3.14 -1.70
N ASN A 38 5.98 -2.49 -1.77
CA ASN A 38 4.86 -2.80 -0.87
C ASN A 38 4.24 -4.15 -1.18
N LEU A 39 4.26 -4.57 -2.45
CA LEU A 39 3.88 -5.93 -2.81
C LEU A 39 4.79 -6.94 -2.11
N ALA A 40 6.11 -6.72 -2.15
CA ALA A 40 7.06 -7.60 -1.48
C ALA A 40 6.82 -7.68 0.02
N GLU A 41 6.57 -6.54 0.67
CA GLU A 41 6.22 -6.51 2.10
C GLU A 41 4.99 -7.35 2.40
N THR A 42 3.96 -7.21 1.57
CA THR A 42 2.72 -7.97 1.73
C THR A 42 2.97 -9.47 1.59
N LEU A 43 3.71 -9.86 0.55
CA LEU A 43 4.03 -11.27 0.31
C LEU A 43 4.86 -11.88 1.44
N ILE A 44 5.83 -11.12 1.97
CA ILE A 44 6.64 -11.58 3.10
C ILE A 44 5.75 -11.86 4.32
N ARG A 45 4.83 -10.95 4.63
CA ARG A 45 3.92 -11.11 5.77
C ARG A 45 2.96 -12.27 5.57
N LEU A 46 2.45 -12.47 4.35
CA LEU A 46 1.59 -13.62 4.04
C LEU A 46 2.32 -14.93 4.21
N ARG A 47 3.55 -15.01 3.73
CA ARG A 47 4.36 -16.22 3.85
C ARG A 47 4.68 -16.54 5.31
N ASP A 48 4.99 -15.51 6.10
CA ASP A 48 5.32 -15.66 7.51
C ASP A 48 4.12 -16.12 8.33
N ARG A 49 2.95 -15.50 8.13
CA ARG A 49 1.79 -15.73 8.99
C ARG A 49 0.84 -16.81 8.48
N GLN A 50 0.80 -17.06 7.18
CA GLN A 50 -0.12 -18.04 6.57
C GLN A 50 0.61 -18.91 5.55
N PRO A 51 1.67 -19.63 5.96
CA PRO A 51 2.50 -20.37 5.01
C PRO A 51 1.73 -21.46 4.24
N ASN A 52 0.70 -22.06 4.85
CA ASN A 52 -0.07 -23.12 4.20
C ASN A 52 -1.01 -22.60 3.12
N LEU A 53 -1.32 -21.31 3.15
CA LEU A 53 -2.22 -20.66 2.17
C LEU A 53 -1.46 -19.73 1.24
N TYR A 54 -0.14 -19.64 1.38
CA TYR A 54 0.64 -18.61 0.71
C TYR A 54 0.46 -18.61 -0.81
N GLU A 55 0.57 -19.78 -1.46
CA GLU A 55 0.46 -19.84 -2.92
C GLU A 55 -0.90 -19.37 -3.41
N GLN A 56 -1.96 -19.75 -2.70
CA GLN A 56 -3.32 -19.32 -3.02
C GLN A 56 -3.48 -17.81 -2.85
N LEU A 57 -2.96 -17.27 -1.74
CA LEU A 57 -3.07 -15.84 -1.45
C LEU A 57 -2.22 -15.01 -2.41
N GLU A 58 -1.04 -15.48 -2.78
CA GLU A 58 -0.19 -14.84 -3.79
C GLU A 58 -0.92 -14.76 -5.13
N THR A 59 -1.50 -15.87 -5.59
CA THR A 59 -2.26 -15.91 -6.84
C THR A 59 -3.42 -14.92 -6.80
N GLN A 60 -4.13 -14.87 -5.67
CA GLN A 60 -5.26 -13.99 -5.47
C GLN A 60 -4.83 -12.51 -5.54
N LEU A 61 -3.73 -12.18 -4.88
CA LEU A 61 -3.21 -10.82 -4.87
C LEU A 61 -2.72 -10.37 -6.26
N LEU A 62 -1.96 -11.23 -6.94
CA LEU A 62 -1.44 -10.90 -8.27
C LEU A 62 -2.54 -10.82 -9.32
N GLY A 63 -3.67 -11.50 -9.11
CA GLY A 63 -4.83 -11.45 -9.98
C GLY A 63 -5.88 -10.42 -9.58
N SER A 64 -5.59 -9.57 -8.60
CA SER A 64 -6.58 -8.66 -8.00
C SER A 64 -6.98 -7.47 -8.87
N GLY A 65 -6.24 -7.20 -9.95
CA GLY A 65 -6.46 -6.00 -10.76
C GLY A 65 -5.66 -4.79 -10.31
N ILE A 66 -4.97 -4.86 -9.19
CA ILE A 66 -4.05 -3.80 -8.77
C ILE A 66 -2.87 -3.77 -9.75
N ARG A 67 -2.53 -2.57 -10.24
CA ARG A 67 -1.35 -2.39 -11.09
C ARG A 67 -0.12 -2.27 -10.21
N PHE A 68 0.82 -3.19 -10.36
CA PHE A 68 2.08 -3.16 -9.61
C PHE A 68 3.13 -2.42 -10.44
N ILE A 69 3.76 -1.42 -9.80
CA ILE A 69 4.69 -0.50 -10.48
C ILE A 69 6.02 -0.52 -9.75
N ALA A 70 7.09 -0.83 -10.48
CA ALA A 70 8.43 -0.83 -9.92
C ALA A 70 8.94 0.60 -9.72
N PRO A 71 9.58 0.90 -8.59
CA PRO A 71 10.19 2.21 -8.39
C PRO A 71 11.43 2.40 -9.27
N ASP A 72 11.71 3.66 -9.59
CA ASP A 72 12.85 4.07 -10.40
C ASP A 72 13.73 5.05 -9.59
N GLU A 73 14.75 5.63 -10.28
CA GLU A 73 15.64 6.58 -9.63
C GLU A 73 14.93 7.81 -9.09
N GLN A 74 13.93 8.31 -9.81
CA GLN A 74 13.14 9.46 -9.36
C GLN A 74 12.42 9.14 -8.05
N GLN A 75 11.78 7.98 -7.98
CA GLN A 75 11.11 7.55 -6.76
C GLN A 75 12.11 7.34 -5.63
N ALA A 76 13.29 6.78 -5.91
CA ALA A 76 14.32 6.60 -4.89
C ALA A 76 14.72 7.92 -4.24
N ARG A 77 14.86 8.99 -5.04
CA ARG A 77 15.18 10.33 -4.51
C ARG A 77 14.04 10.88 -3.64
N ILE A 78 12.79 10.68 -4.07
CA ILE A 78 11.62 11.10 -3.29
C ILE A 78 11.58 10.35 -1.95
N VAL A 79 11.86 9.04 -1.96
CA VAL A 79 11.93 8.22 -0.75
C VAL A 79 12.96 8.78 0.22
N ALA A 80 14.17 9.10 -0.27
CA ALA A 80 15.23 9.63 0.58
C ALA A 80 14.81 10.95 1.25
N GLU A 81 14.15 11.82 0.51
CA GLU A 81 13.64 13.08 1.07
C GLU A 81 12.52 12.85 2.07
N ALA A 82 11.57 11.97 1.74
CA ALA A 82 10.43 11.70 2.61
C ALA A 82 10.85 11.13 3.97
N ARG A 83 11.91 10.32 4.01
CA ARG A 83 12.43 9.77 5.26
C ARG A 83 12.90 10.84 6.24
N PHE A 84 13.37 11.98 5.73
CA PHE A 84 13.77 13.10 6.58
C PHE A 84 12.61 14.00 6.99
N ARG A 85 11.56 14.06 6.15
CA ARG A 85 10.43 14.99 6.39
C ARG A 85 9.32 14.38 7.23
N TYR A 86 9.10 13.07 7.16
CA TYR A 86 7.93 12.43 7.75
C TYR A 86 8.34 11.21 8.59
N PRO A 87 7.49 10.83 9.58
CA PRO A 87 7.74 9.63 10.40
C PRO A 87 7.33 8.35 9.65
N LEU A 88 7.70 8.24 8.38
CA LEU A 88 7.39 7.08 7.54
C LEU A 88 8.52 6.07 7.61
N ASN A 89 8.19 4.77 7.68
CA ASN A 89 9.20 3.75 7.51
C ASN A 89 9.57 3.64 6.02
N LEU A 90 10.53 2.79 5.68
CA LEU A 90 11.01 2.69 4.31
C LEU A 90 9.90 2.27 3.33
N GLY A 91 9.11 1.26 3.70
CA GLY A 91 8.00 0.81 2.84
C GLY A 91 6.97 1.91 2.60
N ASP A 92 6.59 2.64 3.66
CA ASP A 92 5.67 3.77 3.55
C ASP A 92 6.18 4.82 2.59
N CYS A 93 7.49 5.08 2.60
CA CYS A 93 8.10 6.06 1.70
C CYS A 93 7.93 5.67 0.24
N PHE A 94 7.96 4.37 -0.08
CA PHE A 94 7.75 3.91 -1.46
C PHE A 94 6.29 4.09 -1.90
N ALA A 95 5.32 3.87 -1.01
CA ALA A 95 3.92 4.19 -1.31
C ALA A 95 3.75 5.68 -1.56
N TYR A 96 4.35 6.52 -0.71
CA TYR A 96 4.33 7.97 -0.86
C TYR A 96 4.95 8.39 -2.19
N ALA A 97 6.13 7.85 -2.53
CA ALA A 97 6.85 8.23 -3.74
C ALA A 97 6.04 7.87 -5.00
N LEU A 98 5.41 6.71 -5.03
CA LEU A 98 4.56 6.32 -6.15
C LEU A 98 3.39 7.30 -6.31
N ALA A 99 2.74 7.64 -5.19
CA ALA A 99 1.63 8.61 -5.23
C ALA A 99 2.10 9.98 -5.72
N ALA A 100 3.30 10.40 -5.34
CA ALA A 100 3.86 11.68 -5.76
C ALA A 100 4.11 11.72 -7.27
N VAL A 101 4.74 10.70 -7.86
CA VAL A 101 5.03 10.68 -9.29
C VAL A 101 3.79 10.44 -10.13
N GLU A 102 2.79 9.71 -9.62
CA GLU A 102 1.53 9.46 -10.33
C GLU A 102 0.48 10.53 -10.05
N ASP A 103 0.78 11.46 -9.15
CA ASP A 103 -0.11 12.55 -8.74
C ASP A 103 -1.49 12.03 -8.33
N CYS A 104 -1.52 11.11 -7.39
CA CYS A 104 -2.76 10.54 -6.91
C CYS A 104 -2.75 10.38 -5.39
N SER A 105 -3.90 9.99 -4.83
CA SER A 105 -4.06 9.80 -3.39
C SER A 105 -3.50 8.45 -2.93
N ILE A 106 -3.32 8.34 -1.61
CA ILE A 106 -2.87 7.12 -0.95
C ILE A 106 -4.04 6.55 -0.15
N LEU A 107 -4.25 5.25 -0.24
CA LEU A 107 -5.18 4.52 0.61
C LEU A 107 -4.35 3.80 1.68
N ALA A 108 -4.53 4.16 2.95
CA ALA A 108 -3.70 3.64 4.04
C ALA A 108 -4.47 3.59 5.35
N LEU A 109 -4.13 2.62 6.19
CA LEU A 109 -4.61 2.55 7.57
C LEU A 109 -3.56 3.07 8.55
N ASP A 110 -2.31 3.15 8.13
CA ASP A 110 -1.19 3.58 8.97
C ASP A 110 -1.29 5.08 9.27
N ARG A 111 -1.30 5.43 10.55
CA ARG A 111 -1.40 6.82 11.00
C ARG A 111 -0.19 7.66 10.64
N ASP A 112 0.93 7.03 10.31
CA ASP A 112 2.15 7.74 9.94
C ASP A 112 1.98 8.55 8.66
N PHE A 113 0.97 8.25 7.84
CA PHE A 113 0.64 9.05 6.66
C PHE A 113 -0.14 10.32 6.97
N ARG A 114 -0.51 10.57 8.23
CA ARG A 114 -1.46 11.63 8.60
C ARG A 114 -1.02 13.02 8.14
N ASN A 115 0.26 13.31 8.18
CA ASN A 115 0.80 14.65 7.94
C ASN A 115 1.60 14.80 6.65
N VAL A 116 1.50 13.84 5.73
CA VAL A 116 2.19 13.98 4.44
C VAL A 116 1.47 15.01 3.57
N ASP A 117 2.18 15.53 2.58
CA ASP A 117 1.69 16.59 1.70
C ASP A 117 0.87 16.06 0.50
N ARG A 118 0.32 14.88 0.62
CA ARG A 118 -0.53 14.27 -0.40
C ARG A 118 -1.85 13.83 0.20
N PRO A 119 -2.92 13.78 -0.61
CA PRO A 119 -4.21 13.29 -0.11
C PRO A 119 -4.11 11.85 0.36
N VAL A 120 -4.62 11.58 1.54
CA VAL A 120 -4.67 10.23 2.12
C VAL A 120 -6.10 9.90 2.48
N LEU A 121 -6.57 8.75 2.01
CA LEU A 121 -7.87 8.22 2.38
C LEU A 121 -7.66 7.15 3.45
N SER A 122 -8.24 7.37 4.62
CA SER A 122 -8.15 6.47 5.77
C SER A 122 -9.48 6.45 6.51
N PRO A 123 -9.72 5.43 7.38
CA PRO A 123 -10.97 5.37 8.13
C PRO A 123 -11.15 6.61 8.99
N GLY A 124 -12.35 7.19 8.97
CA GLY A 124 -12.69 8.37 9.77
C GLY A 124 -12.25 9.69 9.18
N SER A 125 -11.72 9.67 7.96
CA SER A 125 -11.31 10.91 7.28
C SER A 125 -12.42 11.43 6.37
#